data_1d3f754f7d487611e3f208cb6ddd5f67
#
_entry.id   1d3f754f7d487611e3f208cb6ddd5f67
#
_cell.length_a   1.000
_cell.length_b   1.000
_cell.length_c   1.000
_cell.angle_alpha   90.00
_cell.angle_beta   90.00
_cell.angle_gamma   90.00
#
_symmetry.space_group_name_H-M   'P 1'
#
loop_
_entity.id
_entity.type
_entity.pdbx_description
1 polymer ?
#
loop_
_entity_poly.entity_id
_entity_poly.type
_entity_poly.pdbx_seq_one_letter_code
_entity_poly.pdbx_strand_id
1 'polypeptide(L)'
;MSESPEGPSGGATEAQARMRTSSFRLRVVPLGTSAGRPTLARGASALAVVAEGAWVLCDCGEGAQVAALRAGLSFSRLDAVLITHLHGDHFNGLPGLLGTLGLEGRERPLTVAGPRGIASLLEALARAGSLGIGGLPLLIVELEGEGGRLELPADAAISFGVESRALTHRVPTFGYRVSLRDRPGTLDVEAALAAGVPRGPLLAEVKEGRTVMLPDGRRLEGSKFLGPVRRGPSVAYALDTTPCRAAVELGRGADVLVHESTYEHARAELAHARGHSTGVEAARVATEAGAGTLLLTHFSPSVDGERVADEARTVHPRVVAAADLAGIEVSPG
;
A
#
# COMPACT_ATOMS: atom_id res chain seq x y z
N MET A 1 39.50 -56.25 3.50
CA MET A 1 38.65 -55.86 2.36
C MET A 1 37.50 -55.09 2.97
N SER A 2 37.57 -53.78 2.92
CA SER A 2 36.57 -52.87 3.46
C SER A 2 36.23 -51.88 2.38
N GLU A 3 35.05 -52.02 1.82
CA GLU A 3 34.49 -51.06 0.88
C GLU A 3 33.84 -49.93 1.64
N SER A 4 34.26 -48.71 1.34
CA SER A 4 33.61 -47.47 1.77
C SER A 4 32.50 -47.08 0.77
N PRO A 5 31.31 -46.67 1.19
CA PRO A 5 30.34 -46.12 0.27
C PRO A 5 30.57 -44.63 0.03
N GLU A 6 30.66 -44.29 -1.22
CA GLU A 6 30.64 -42.91 -1.71
C GLU A 6 29.29 -42.25 -1.37
N GLY A 7 29.38 -41.02 -0.79
CA GLY A 7 28.22 -40.18 -0.52
C GLY A 7 27.76 -39.43 -1.78
N PRO A 8 26.45 -39.15 -1.92
CA PRO A 8 25.93 -38.42 -3.07
C PRO A 8 26.28 -36.93 -2.96
N SER A 9 27.15 -36.46 -3.84
CA SER A 9 27.31 -35.05 -4.17
C SER A 9 26.21 -34.60 -5.13
N GLY A 10 25.55 -33.51 -4.85
CA GLY A 10 24.77 -32.80 -5.90
C GLY A 10 23.31 -32.53 -5.58
N GLY A 11 23.02 -31.72 -4.57
CA GLY A 11 21.66 -31.27 -4.29
C GLY A 11 21.51 -29.78 -3.92
N ALA A 12 22.58 -29.02 -4.03
CA ALA A 12 22.59 -27.63 -3.53
C ALA A 12 22.48 -26.53 -4.61
N THR A 13 22.39 -26.86 -5.89
CA THR A 13 22.54 -25.87 -6.97
C THR A 13 21.26 -25.41 -7.63
N GLU A 14 20.15 -26.12 -7.54
CA GLU A 14 18.85 -25.66 -8.12
C GLU A 14 17.99 -24.84 -7.17
N ALA A 15 18.15 -24.99 -5.85
CA ALA A 15 17.43 -24.20 -4.86
C ALA A 15 18.01 -22.77 -4.72
N GLN A 16 19.29 -22.58 -5.01
CA GLN A 16 19.95 -21.27 -4.98
C GLN A 16 19.77 -20.46 -6.27
N ALA A 17 19.46 -21.08 -7.39
CA ALA A 17 19.18 -20.41 -8.68
C ALA A 17 17.77 -19.80 -8.77
N ARG A 18 16.88 -20.10 -7.84
CA ARG A 18 15.66 -19.29 -7.59
C ARG A 18 15.99 -18.05 -6.76
N MET A 19 17.07 -17.39 -7.05
CA MET A 19 17.36 -16.05 -6.56
C MET A 19 16.30 -15.10 -7.13
N ARG A 20 15.24 -15.00 -6.37
CA ARG A 20 14.27 -13.92 -6.19
C ARG A 20 14.48 -12.79 -7.20
N THR A 21 13.84 -12.91 -8.36
CA THR A 21 13.39 -11.74 -9.09
C THR A 21 12.37 -11.06 -8.17
N SER A 22 12.86 -10.14 -7.32
CA SER A 22 12.01 -9.30 -6.48
C SER A 22 10.93 -8.74 -7.38
N SER A 23 9.67 -9.14 -7.15
CA SER A 23 8.56 -8.71 -7.98
C SER A 23 8.36 -7.21 -7.74
N PHE A 24 8.75 -6.38 -8.70
CA PHE A 24 8.54 -4.93 -8.70
C PHE A 24 7.04 -4.64 -8.91
N ARG A 25 6.22 -5.13 -7.97
CA ARG A 25 4.76 -5.10 -8.01
C ARG A 25 4.21 -4.79 -6.64
N LEU A 26 3.08 -4.11 -6.62
CA LEU A 26 2.20 -4.03 -5.47
C LEU A 26 1.01 -4.97 -5.70
N ARG A 27 0.44 -5.45 -4.62
CA ARG A 27 -0.87 -6.10 -4.60
C ARG A 27 -1.76 -5.31 -3.67
N VAL A 28 -2.94 -4.94 -4.13
CA VAL A 28 -3.99 -4.30 -3.33
C VAL A 28 -4.99 -5.36 -2.93
N VAL A 29 -5.25 -5.49 -1.64
CA VAL A 29 -6.20 -6.47 -1.10
C VAL A 29 -7.24 -5.73 -0.25
N PRO A 30 -8.48 -5.56 -0.73
CA PRO A 30 -9.57 -5.07 0.09
C PRO A 30 -9.84 -6.07 1.22
N LEU A 31 -9.79 -5.61 2.46
CA LEU A 31 -10.09 -6.41 3.66
C LEU A 31 -11.51 -6.18 4.14
N GLY A 32 -12.09 -5.02 3.77
CA GLY A 32 -13.46 -4.67 4.00
C GLY A 32 -13.89 -3.53 3.09
N THR A 33 -15.07 -3.64 2.50
CA THR A 33 -15.57 -2.76 1.43
C THR A 33 -16.90 -2.08 1.76
N SER A 34 -17.41 -2.22 2.99
CA SER A 34 -18.67 -1.65 3.42
C SER A 34 -18.50 -0.27 4.05
N ALA A 35 -19.42 0.65 3.75
CA ALA A 35 -19.54 1.97 4.37
C ALA A 35 -20.37 1.91 5.66
N GLY A 36 -19.90 2.57 6.71
CA GLY A 36 -20.59 2.82 7.98
C GLY A 36 -20.80 1.60 8.86
N ARG A 37 -21.21 0.46 8.35
CA ARG A 37 -21.40 -0.78 9.11
C ARG A 37 -21.07 -2.02 8.28
N PRO A 38 -20.55 -3.09 8.87
CA PRO A 38 -20.34 -4.33 8.15
C PRO A 38 -21.67 -5.00 7.75
N THR A 39 -21.58 -5.90 6.80
CA THR A 39 -22.64 -6.82 6.38
C THR A 39 -22.12 -8.25 6.43
N LEU A 40 -22.95 -9.26 6.12
CA LEU A 40 -22.47 -10.64 6.01
C LEU A 40 -21.48 -10.82 4.84
N ALA A 41 -21.57 -9.99 3.81
CA ALA A 41 -20.75 -10.08 2.61
C ALA A 41 -19.56 -9.09 2.58
N ARG A 42 -19.61 -8.02 3.39
CA ARG A 42 -18.61 -6.94 3.38
C ARG A 42 -18.23 -6.53 4.78
N GLY A 43 -16.94 -6.58 5.11
CA GLY A 43 -16.37 -6.01 6.33
C GLY A 43 -16.36 -4.49 6.31
N ALA A 44 -16.12 -3.87 7.47
CA ALA A 44 -15.87 -2.43 7.58
C ALA A 44 -14.56 -2.03 6.89
N SER A 45 -14.40 -0.75 6.57
CA SER A 45 -13.33 -0.23 5.72
C SER A 45 -11.93 -0.63 6.16
N ALA A 46 -11.23 -1.36 5.30
CA ALA A 46 -9.83 -1.72 5.46
C ALA A 46 -9.23 -2.20 4.13
N LEU A 47 -7.98 -1.82 3.83
CA LEU A 47 -7.30 -2.21 2.61
C LEU A 47 -5.81 -2.44 2.88
N ALA A 48 -5.28 -3.57 2.41
CA ALA A 48 -3.86 -3.85 2.47
C ALA A 48 -3.16 -3.53 1.13
N VAL A 49 -2.05 -2.79 1.20
CA VAL A 49 -1.11 -2.59 0.09
C VAL A 49 0.13 -3.43 0.38
N VAL A 50 0.37 -4.44 -0.44
CA VAL A 50 1.35 -5.50 -0.18
C VAL A 50 2.48 -5.46 -1.21
N ALA A 51 3.73 -5.57 -0.77
CA ALA A 51 4.90 -5.76 -1.62
C ALA A 51 5.88 -6.73 -0.96
N GLU A 52 6.34 -7.75 -1.70
CA GLU A 52 7.36 -8.72 -1.22
C GLU A 52 7.05 -9.32 0.18
N GLY A 53 5.77 -9.45 0.50
CA GLY A 53 5.26 -9.98 1.77
C GLY A 53 5.17 -8.95 2.91
N ALA A 54 5.77 -7.75 2.79
CA ALA A 54 5.50 -6.63 3.68
C ALA A 54 4.25 -5.88 3.24
N TRP A 55 3.60 -5.16 4.14
CA TRP A 55 2.36 -4.49 3.81
C TRP A 55 2.08 -3.27 4.70
N VAL A 56 1.25 -2.40 4.15
CA VAL A 56 0.69 -1.23 4.82
C VAL A 56 -0.82 -1.41 4.86
N LEU A 57 -1.43 -1.09 5.99
CA LEU A 57 -2.88 -1.12 6.18
C LEU A 57 -3.43 0.30 6.04
N CYS A 58 -4.36 0.50 5.11
CA CYS A 58 -5.15 1.73 4.98
C CYS A 58 -6.52 1.48 5.59
N ASP A 59 -6.83 2.21 6.64
CA ASP A 59 -7.94 2.02 7.57
C ASP A 59 -7.94 0.67 8.29
N CYS A 60 -8.55 0.63 9.45
CA CYS A 60 -8.64 -0.54 10.30
C CYS A 60 -10.04 -0.59 10.95
N GLY A 61 -11.06 -0.81 10.15
CA GLY A 61 -12.42 -1.01 10.61
C GLY A 61 -12.57 -2.31 11.40
N GLU A 62 -13.71 -2.49 12.03
CA GLU A 62 -14.02 -3.72 12.77
C GLU A 62 -13.88 -4.96 11.87
N GLY A 63 -13.17 -5.98 12.38
CA GLY A 63 -12.92 -7.23 11.64
C GLY A 63 -11.72 -7.20 10.69
N ALA A 64 -11.05 -6.06 10.46
CA ALA A 64 -9.89 -5.94 9.58
C ALA A 64 -8.77 -6.93 9.92
N GLN A 65 -8.52 -7.18 11.20
CA GLN A 65 -7.55 -8.16 11.67
C GLN A 65 -7.88 -9.58 11.18
N VAL A 66 -9.12 -10.02 11.30
CA VAL A 66 -9.58 -11.35 10.86
C VAL A 66 -9.51 -11.45 9.34
N ALA A 67 -9.87 -10.39 8.62
CA ALA A 67 -9.77 -10.33 7.17
C ALA A 67 -8.31 -10.42 6.70
N ALA A 68 -7.37 -9.75 7.39
CA ALA A 68 -5.94 -9.85 7.11
C ALA A 68 -5.40 -11.28 7.27
N LEU A 69 -5.80 -11.98 8.34
CA LEU A 69 -5.45 -13.40 8.53
C LEU A 69 -6.01 -14.29 7.41
N ARG A 70 -7.27 -14.08 7.00
CA ARG A 70 -7.89 -14.79 5.87
C ARG A 70 -7.20 -14.50 4.54
N ALA A 71 -6.66 -13.30 4.37
CA ALA A 71 -5.85 -12.91 3.20
C ALA A 71 -4.41 -13.48 3.23
N GLY A 72 -4.02 -14.19 4.31
CA GLY A 72 -2.68 -14.75 4.48
C GLY A 72 -1.61 -13.71 4.79
N LEU A 73 -2.00 -12.54 5.34
CA LEU A 73 -1.06 -11.47 5.69
C LEU A 73 -0.46 -11.72 7.08
N SER A 74 0.87 -11.66 7.16
CA SER A 74 1.59 -11.81 8.43
C SER A 74 1.70 -10.47 9.16
N PHE A 75 1.28 -10.40 10.41
CA PHE A 75 1.38 -9.20 11.23
C PHE A 75 2.82 -8.79 11.53
N SER A 76 3.76 -9.73 11.58
CA SER A 76 5.18 -9.42 11.72
C SER A 76 5.73 -8.61 10.52
N ARG A 77 5.02 -8.59 9.39
CA ARG A 77 5.37 -7.90 8.15
C ARG A 77 4.54 -6.63 7.90
N LEU A 78 3.68 -6.23 8.84
CA LEU A 78 2.96 -4.96 8.80
C LEU A 78 3.93 -3.81 9.15
N ASP A 79 4.09 -2.85 8.26
CA ASP A 79 5.03 -1.73 8.43
C ASP A 79 4.34 -0.44 8.91
N ALA A 80 3.10 -0.22 8.49
CA ALA A 80 2.31 0.95 8.91
C ALA A 80 0.81 0.70 8.89
N VAL A 81 0.08 1.45 9.73
CA VAL A 81 -1.38 1.63 9.67
C VAL A 81 -1.67 3.09 9.41
N LEU A 82 -2.42 3.37 8.36
CA LEU A 82 -2.75 4.69 7.86
C LEU A 82 -4.25 4.90 8.00
N ILE A 83 -4.67 5.68 9.00
CA ILE A 83 -6.08 5.95 9.30
C ILE A 83 -6.52 7.22 8.60
N THR A 84 -7.52 7.12 7.73
CA THR A 84 -8.04 8.28 6.98
C THR A 84 -8.72 9.28 7.91
N HIS A 85 -9.57 8.81 8.80
CA HIS A 85 -10.30 9.60 9.79
C HIS A 85 -10.80 8.73 10.96
N LEU A 86 -11.37 9.35 11.99
CA LEU A 86 -11.69 8.65 13.26
C LEU A 86 -13.16 8.17 13.36
N HIS A 87 -13.88 7.98 12.25
CA HIS A 87 -15.15 7.28 12.30
C HIS A 87 -14.93 5.79 12.60
N GLY A 88 -15.89 5.19 13.31
CA GLY A 88 -15.74 3.83 13.84
C GLY A 88 -15.49 2.75 12.79
N ASP A 89 -16.09 2.87 11.63
CA ASP A 89 -15.92 1.92 10.52
C ASP A 89 -14.53 2.00 9.84
N HIS A 90 -13.70 2.99 10.20
CA HIS A 90 -12.31 3.12 9.76
C HIS A 90 -11.29 2.88 10.88
N PHE A 91 -11.71 2.92 12.15
CA PHE A 91 -10.79 2.91 13.29
C PHE A 91 -11.02 1.77 14.28
N ASN A 92 -12.26 1.28 14.51
CA ASN A 92 -12.61 0.41 15.64
C ASN A 92 -11.86 -0.94 15.67
N GLY A 93 -11.27 -1.40 14.58
CA GLY A 93 -10.43 -2.59 14.55
C GLY A 93 -8.99 -2.36 15.05
N LEU A 94 -8.52 -1.10 15.05
CA LEU A 94 -7.14 -0.76 15.40
C LEU A 94 -6.77 -1.14 16.84
N PRO A 95 -7.57 -0.87 17.86
CA PRO A 95 -7.25 -1.30 19.24
C PRO A 95 -7.03 -2.81 19.35
N GLY A 96 -7.88 -3.61 18.73
CA GLY A 96 -7.74 -5.07 18.71
C GLY A 96 -6.47 -5.55 18.01
N LEU A 97 -6.14 -4.95 16.87
CA LEU A 97 -4.90 -5.24 16.14
C LEU A 97 -3.67 -4.90 16.98
N LEU A 98 -3.61 -3.71 17.60
CA LEU A 98 -2.50 -3.30 18.45
C LEU A 98 -2.35 -4.21 19.67
N GLY A 99 -3.46 -4.61 20.30
CA GLY A 99 -3.45 -5.58 21.40
C GLY A 99 -2.84 -6.93 20.98
N THR A 100 -3.21 -7.44 19.81
CA THR A 100 -2.64 -8.67 19.25
C THR A 100 -1.13 -8.55 19.01
N LEU A 101 -0.67 -7.46 18.41
CA LEU A 101 0.76 -7.21 18.17
C LEU A 101 1.55 -7.13 19.48
N GLY A 102 0.98 -6.54 20.52
CA GLY A 102 1.57 -6.50 21.85
C GLY A 102 1.68 -7.90 22.48
N LEU A 103 0.62 -8.72 22.37
CA LEU A 103 0.61 -10.11 22.87
C LEU A 103 1.60 -11.01 22.12
N GLU A 104 1.80 -10.79 20.81
CA GLU A 104 2.78 -11.51 19.99
C GLU A 104 4.22 -11.06 20.24
N GLY A 105 4.45 -10.08 21.13
CA GLY A 105 5.78 -9.59 21.47
C GLY A 105 6.50 -8.90 20.31
N ARG A 106 5.77 -8.10 19.52
CA ARG A 106 6.37 -7.37 18.40
C ARG A 106 7.46 -6.42 18.87
N GLU A 107 8.68 -6.57 18.34
CA GLU A 107 9.85 -5.71 18.62
C GLU A 107 10.08 -4.64 17.53
N ARG A 108 9.63 -4.89 16.31
CA ARG A 108 9.78 -3.92 15.21
C ARG A 108 8.83 -2.73 15.40
N PRO A 109 9.30 -1.48 15.19
CA PRO A 109 8.44 -0.31 15.19
C PRO A 109 7.24 -0.47 14.23
N LEU A 110 6.09 0.05 14.65
CA LEU A 110 4.90 0.18 13.83
C LEU A 110 4.52 1.65 13.75
N THR A 111 4.47 2.19 12.55
CA THR A 111 3.91 3.52 12.34
C THR A 111 2.39 3.46 12.33
N VAL A 112 1.75 4.31 13.13
CA VAL A 112 0.30 4.56 13.08
C VAL A 112 0.11 6.03 12.74
N ALA A 113 -0.31 6.32 11.51
CA ALA A 113 -0.59 7.68 11.07
C ALA A 113 -2.10 7.91 10.95
N GLY A 114 -2.56 9.11 11.29
CA GLY A 114 -3.96 9.48 11.18
C GLY A 114 -4.18 10.94 11.55
N PRO A 115 -5.42 11.42 11.50
CA PRO A 115 -5.73 12.81 11.85
C PRO A 115 -5.45 13.08 13.33
N ARG A 116 -5.30 14.35 13.66
CA ARG A 116 -5.17 14.83 15.03
C ARG A 116 -6.25 14.24 15.94
N GLY A 117 -5.86 13.78 17.12
CA GLY A 117 -6.71 13.10 18.10
C GLY A 117 -6.48 11.59 18.18
N ILE A 118 -5.81 10.98 17.20
CA ILE A 118 -5.54 9.53 17.22
C ILE A 118 -4.63 9.14 18.40
N ALA A 119 -3.62 9.94 18.73
CA ALA A 119 -2.73 9.71 19.87
C ALA A 119 -3.53 9.73 21.18
N SER A 120 -4.31 10.79 21.39
CA SER A 120 -5.13 10.94 22.61
C SER A 120 -6.15 9.82 22.77
N LEU A 121 -6.73 9.34 21.67
CA LEU A 121 -7.69 8.23 21.69
C LEU A 121 -7.02 6.92 22.10
N LEU A 122 -5.87 6.58 21.53
CA LEU A 122 -5.09 5.39 21.87
C LEU A 122 -4.59 5.45 23.33
N GLU A 123 -4.12 6.61 23.79
CA GLU A 123 -3.74 6.83 25.19
C GLU A 123 -4.91 6.65 26.16
N ALA A 124 -6.10 7.14 25.81
CA ALA A 124 -7.29 6.96 26.65
C ALA A 124 -7.66 5.49 26.79
N LEU A 125 -7.61 4.71 25.72
CA LEU A 125 -7.84 3.26 25.73
C LEU A 125 -6.78 2.52 26.55
N ALA A 126 -5.51 2.91 26.44
CA ALA A 126 -4.42 2.34 27.25
C ALA A 126 -4.59 2.65 28.74
N ARG A 127 -4.93 3.89 29.11
CA ARG A 127 -5.21 4.29 30.51
C ARG A 127 -6.42 3.58 31.10
N ALA A 128 -7.43 3.30 30.29
CA ALA A 128 -8.61 2.53 30.73
C ALA A 128 -8.31 1.02 30.91
N GLY A 129 -7.09 0.58 30.58
CA GLY A 129 -6.71 -0.84 30.65
C GLY A 129 -7.31 -1.72 29.55
N SER A 130 -8.02 -1.11 28.57
CA SER A 130 -8.64 -1.84 27.47
C SER A 130 -7.68 -2.07 26.28
N LEU A 131 -6.51 -1.44 26.30
CA LEU A 131 -5.48 -1.57 25.26
C LEU A 131 -4.14 -1.91 25.90
N GLY A 132 -3.71 -3.18 25.80
CA GLY A 132 -2.42 -3.67 26.28
C GLY A 132 -1.31 -3.42 25.26
N ILE A 133 -0.84 -2.18 25.12
CA ILE A 133 0.26 -1.80 24.23
C ILE A 133 1.59 -1.60 24.97
N GLY A 134 1.67 -2.03 26.23
CA GLY A 134 2.89 -1.90 27.01
C GLY A 134 4.05 -2.66 26.35
N GLY A 135 5.07 -1.91 25.92
CA GLY A 135 6.22 -2.46 25.23
C GLY A 135 6.10 -2.56 23.71
N LEU A 136 4.93 -2.31 23.10
CA LEU A 136 4.81 -2.24 21.65
C LEU A 136 5.48 -0.94 21.13
N PRO A 137 6.50 -1.01 20.27
CA PRO A 137 7.17 0.18 19.76
C PRO A 137 6.30 0.88 18.69
N LEU A 138 5.43 1.79 19.14
CA LEU A 138 4.56 2.57 18.27
C LEU A 138 5.16 3.94 17.94
N LEU A 139 5.12 4.30 16.67
CA LEU A 139 5.38 5.63 16.16
C LEU A 139 4.05 6.24 15.71
N ILE A 140 3.46 7.09 16.54
CA ILE A 140 2.19 7.73 16.22
C ILE A 140 2.49 9.05 15.51
N VAL A 141 1.91 9.25 14.32
CA VAL A 141 2.04 10.45 13.50
C VAL A 141 0.66 11.07 13.32
N GLU A 142 0.45 12.22 13.94
CA GLU A 142 -0.76 13.01 13.74
C GLU A 142 -0.61 13.92 12.52
N LEU A 143 -1.59 13.86 11.62
CA LEU A 143 -1.61 14.63 10.38
C LEU A 143 -2.41 15.91 10.59
N GLU A 144 -1.88 17.02 10.05
CA GLU A 144 -2.48 18.34 10.11
C GLU A 144 -2.34 19.07 8.77
N GLY A 145 -3.13 20.13 8.59
CA GLY A 145 -3.09 20.97 7.39
C GLY A 145 -3.37 20.21 6.10
N GLU A 146 -2.57 20.42 5.09
CA GLU A 146 -2.72 19.79 3.76
C GLU A 146 -2.20 18.34 3.69
N GLY A 147 -1.62 17.82 4.76
CA GLY A 147 -0.90 16.56 4.79
C GLY A 147 0.56 16.71 4.36
N GLY A 148 1.17 15.64 3.85
CA GLY A 148 2.57 15.62 3.43
C GLY A 148 3.16 14.23 3.33
N ARG A 149 4.48 14.18 3.22
CA ARG A 149 5.23 12.91 3.17
C ARG A 149 5.39 12.33 4.58
N LEU A 150 5.19 11.03 4.68
CA LEU A 150 5.40 10.25 5.89
C LEU A 150 6.70 9.45 5.79
N GLU A 151 7.56 9.60 6.78
CA GLU A 151 8.76 8.79 6.89
C GLU A 151 8.45 7.54 7.70
N LEU A 152 8.62 6.37 7.07
CA LEU A 152 8.53 5.08 7.75
C LEU A 152 9.89 4.71 8.35
N PRO A 153 9.92 3.87 9.41
CA PRO A 153 11.18 3.43 10.02
C PRO A 153 12.16 2.82 9.01
N ALA A 154 13.45 3.05 9.20
CA ALA A 154 14.50 2.56 8.31
C ALA A 154 14.61 1.01 8.30
N ASP A 155 14.13 0.35 9.36
CA ASP A 155 14.05 -1.10 9.52
C ASP A 155 12.73 -1.69 8.99
N ALA A 156 11.90 -0.87 8.33
CA ALA A 156 10.74 -1.37 7.60
C ALA A 156 11.17 -2.48 6.62
N ALA A 157 10.35 -3.52 6.52
CA ALA A 157 10.67 -4.69 5.70
C ALA A 157 10.83 -4.33 4.22
N ILE A 158 10.16 -3.27 3.78
CA ILE A 158 10.27 -2.66 2.45
C ILE A 158 10.16 -1.14 2.60
N SER A 159 10.94 -0.42 1.80
CA SER A 159 10.86 1.03 1.75
C SER A 159 9.66 1.49 0.91
N PHE A 160 8.47 1.54 1.53
CA PHE A 160 7.34 2.23 0.95
C PHE A 160 7.53 3.74 1.00
N GLY A 161 7.23 4.44 -0.08
CA GLY A 161 6.95 5.87 -0.05
C GLY A 161 5.49 6.07 0.35
N VAL A 162 5.24 6.91 1.35
CA VAL A 162 3.87 7.25 1.77
C VAL A 162 3.71 8.75 1.75
N GLU A 163 2.65 9.22 1.10
CA GLU A 163 2.23 10.62 1.09
C GLU A 163 0.77 10.70 1.55
N SER A 164 0.43 11.77 2.26
CA SER A 164 -0.93 12.05 2.69
C SER A 164 -1.42 13.39 2.12
N ARG A 165 -2.73 13.51 1.89
CA ARG A 165 -3.40 14.76 1.55
C ARG A 165 -4.72 14.89 2.26
N ALA A 166 -5.02 16.10 2.74
CA ALA A 166 -6.33 16.40 3.30
C ALA A 166 -7.41 16.31 2.21
N LEU A 167 -8.46 15.55 2.49
CA LEU A 167 -9.63 15.38 1.65
C LEU A 167 -10.83 16.17 2.19
N THR A 168 -11.93 16.17 1.45
CA THR A 168 -13.13 16.96 1.80
C THR A 168 -14.22 16.06 2.38
N HIS A 169 -14.30 16.02 3.69
CA HIS A 169 -15.32 15.29 4.45
C HIS A 169 -15.84 16.12 5.63
N ARG A 170 -16.79 15.60 6.40
CA ARG A 170 -17.40 16.29 7.56
C ARG A 170 -16.50 16.35 8.80
N VAL A 171 -15.46 15.52 8.83
CA VAL A 171 -14.42 15.49 9.86
C VAL A 171 -13.04 15.56 9.18
N PRO A 172 -11.96 15.95 9.90
CA PRO A 172 -10.62 15.91 9.33
C PRO A 172 -10.31 14.53 8.73
N THR A 173 -10.07 14.48 7.43
CA THR A 173 -9.89 13.25 6.65
C THR A 173 -8.69 13.40 5.73
N PHE A 174 -7.88 12.35 5.66
CA PHE A 174 -6.69 12.29 4.81
C PHE A 174 -6.76 11.09 3.87
N GLY A 175 -6.44 11.31 2.61
CA GLY A 175 -6.11 10.24 1.68
C GLY A 175 -4.63 9.93 1.73
N TYR A 176 -4.25 8.75 1.22
CA TYR A 176 -2.87 8.29 1.21
C TYR A 176 -2.45 7.82 -0.18
N ARG A 177 -1.18 8.07 -0.53
CA ARG A 177 -0.54 7.45 -1.67
C ARG A 177 0.60 6.59 -1.16
N VAL A 178 0.55 5.29 -1.49
CA VAL A 178 1.58 4.30 -1.16
C VAL A 178 2.27 3.90 -2.45
N SER A 179 3.59 3.99 -2.49
CA SER A 179 4.38 3.69 -3.68
C SER A 179 5.64 2.88 -3.34
N LEU A 180 6.14 2.11 -4.29
CA LEU A 180 7.51 1.62 -4.23
C LEU A 180 8.46 2.67 -4.80
N ARG A 181 9.71 2.66 -4.35
CA ARG A 181 10.75 3.53 -4.92
C ARG A 181 11.05 3.13 -6.36
N ASP A 182 11.37 4.12 -7.15
CA ASP A 182 11.90 3.91 -8.49
C ASP A 182 13.14 3.03 -8.45
N ARG A 183 13.34 2.23 -9.48
CA ARG A 183 14.52 1.38 -9.64
C ARG A 183 15.34 1.82 -10.85
N PRO A 184 16.67 1.65 -10.79
CA PRO A 184 17.48 1.82 -11.98
C PRO A 184 16.95 1.01 -13.17
N GLY A 185 17.14 1.52 -14.36
CA GLY A 185 16.79 0.83 -15.60
C GLY A 185 17.54 -0.49 -15.76
N THR A 186 17.18 -1.23 -16.79
CA THR A 186 17.86 -2.49 -17.12
C THR A 186 19.31 -2.22 -17.50
N LEU A 187 20.24 -2.95 -16.88
CA LEU A 187 21.65 -2.86 -17.19
C LEU A 187 21.94 -3.48 -18.56
N ASP A 188 22.58 -2.72 -19.45
CA ASP A 188 23.24 -3.25 -20.63
C ASP A 188 24.56 -3.93 -20.21
N VAL A 189 24.45 -5.23 -19.94
CA VAL A 189 25.57 -6.03 -19.47
C VAL A 189 26.69 -6.12 -20.51
N GLU A 190 26.34 -6.21 -21.80
CA GLU A 190 27.32 -6.34 -22.90
C GLU A 190 28.12 -5.04 -23.04
N ALA A 191 27.47 -3.89 -23.06
CA ALA A 191 28.14 -2.60 -23.09
C ALA A 191 29.02 -2.37 -21.85
N ALA A 192 28.56 -2.74 -20.65
CA ALA A 192 29.36 -2.62 -19.44
C ALA A 192 30.63 -3.50 -19.48
N LEU A 193 30.49 -4.76 -19.91
CA LEU A 193 31.64 -5.67 -20.07
C LEU A 193 32.63 -5.17 -21.14
N ALA A 194 32.11 -4.66 -22.28
CA ALA A 194 32.94 -4.09 -23.34
C ALA A 194 33.71 -2.84 -22.87
N ALA A 195 33.13 -2.06 -21.94
CA ALA A 195 33.80 -0.92 -21.28
C ALA A 195 34.87 -1.30 -20.24
N GLY A 196 35.01 -2.60 -19.95
CA GLY A 196 36.03 -3.13 -19.04
C GLY A 196 35.54 -3.41 -17.61
N VAL A 197 34.21 -3.37 -17.38
CA VAL A 197 33.66 -3.76 -16.06
C VAL A 197 33.76 -5.28 -15.91
N PRO A 198 34.48 -5.81 -14.93
CA PRO A 198 34.53 -7.26 -14.73
C PRO A 198 33.20 -7.79 -14.16
N ARG A 199 32.90 -9.05 -14.46
CA ARG A 199 31.79 -9.75 -13.79
C ARG A 199 32.05 -9.83 -12.29
N GLY A 200 31.01 -9.61 -11.48
CA GLY A 200 31.11 -9.69 -10.02
C GLY A 200 30.65 -8.40 -9.32
N PRO A 201 31.24 -8.04 -8.15
CA PRO A 201 30.78 -6.92 -7.33
C PRO A 201 30.71 -5.57 -8.07
N LEU A 202 31.70 -5.25 -8.91
CA LEU A 202 31.71 -4.00 -9.68
C LEU A 202 30.54 -3.92 -10.65
N LEU A 203 30.18 -5.03 -11.32
CA LEU A 203 29.01 -5.06 -12.20
C LEU A 203 27.71 -4.86 -11.42
N ALA A 204 27.62 -5.34 -10.17
CA ALA A 204 26.50 -5.10 -9.30
C ALA A 204 26.39 -3.59 -8.91
N GLU A 205 27.51 -2.93 -8.65
CA GLU A 205 27.50 -1.48 -8.41
C GLU A 205 27.09 -0.67 -9.65
N VAL A 206 27.55 -1.07 -10.82
CA VAL A 206 27.15 -0.47 -12.10
C VAL A 206 25.63 -0.65 -12.33
N LYS A 207 25.07 -1.81 -11.96
CA LYS A 207 23.62 -2.08 -12.01
C LYS A 207 22.82 -1.13 -11.12
N GLU A 208 23.41 -0.66 -10.03
CA GLU A 208 22.81 0.36 -9.15
C GLU A 208 23.08 1.80 -9.62
N GLY A 209 23.67 1.97 -10.81
CA GLY A 209 23.99 3.29 -11.37
C GLY A 209 25.18 3.98 -10.70
N ARG A 210 25.92 3.29 -9.82
CA ARG A 210 27.05 3.90 -9.11
C ARG A 210 28.23 4.12 -10.03
N THR A 211 29.02 5.14 -9.71
CA THR A 211 30.32 5.34 -10.31
C THR A 211 31.31 4.36 -9.69
N VAL A 212 32.00 3.58 -10.52
CA VAL A 212 32.99 2.58 -10.11
C VAL A 212 34.38 2.93 -10.60
N MET A 213 35.41 2.43 -9.90
CA MET A 213 36.80 2.47 -10.34
C MET A 213 37.16 1.11 -10.93
N LEU A 214 37.55 1.09 -12.18
CA LEU A 214 38.03 -0.12 -12.84
C LEU A 214 39.42 -0.57 -12.35
N PRO A 215 39.79 -1.84 -12.52
CA PRO A 215 41.13 -2.34 -12.15
C PRO A 215 42.28 -1.62 -12.82
N ASP A 216 42.05 -1.01 -13.98
CA ASP A 216 43.04 -0.22 -14.73
C ASP A 216 43.13 1.26 -14.27
N GLY A 217 42.37 1.64 -13.22
CA GLY A 217 42.36 2.99 -12.66
C GLY A 217 41.37 3.95 -13.34
N ARG A 218 40.67 3.55 -14.39
CA ARG A 218 39.63 4.38 -15.02
C ARG A 218 38.38 4.48 -14.15
N ARG A 219 37.82 5.68 -14.08
CA ARG A 219 36.55 5.94 -13.44
C ARG A 219 35.42 5.78 -14.46
N LEU A 220 34.38 5.02 -14.12
CA LEU A 220 33.27 4.70 -15.01
C LEU A 220 31.93 5.00 -14.31
N GLU A 221 31.08 5.77 -14.96
CA GLU A 221 29.73 6.10 -14.47
C GLU A 221 28.75 4.98 -14.84
N GLY A 222 28.27 4.23 -13.84
CA GLY A 222 27.36 3.11 -14.05
C GLY A 222 26.03 3.50 -14.70
N SER A 223 25.54 4.71 -14.43
CA SER A 223 24.30 5.24 -15.03
C SER A 223 24.31 5.24 -16.57
N LYS A 224 25.46 5.30 -17.21
CA LYS A 224 25.59 5.28 -18.70
C LYS A 224 25.22 3.93 -19.33
N PHE A 225 25.18 2.87 -18.53
CA PHE A 225 24.85 1.50 -18.96
C PHE A 225 23.44 1.08 -18.56
N LEU A 226 22.64 2.00 -17.99
CA LEU A 226 21.29 1.74 -17.57
C LEU A 226 20.28 2.29 -18.58
N GLY A 227 19.27 1.52 -18.87
CA GLY A 227 18.09 2.00 -19.57
C GLY A 227 17.31 3.04 -18.76
N PRO A 228 16.12 3.45 -19.22
CA PRO A 228 15.27 4.39 -18.50
C PRO A 228 14.96 3.91 -17.07
N VAL A 229 14.88 4.86 -16.14
CA VAL A 229 14.43 4.59 -14.75
C VAL A 229 13.08 3.89 -14.79
N ARG A 230 12.95 2.82 -14.02
CA ARG A 230 11.70 2.06 -13.89
C ARG A 230 10.92 2.65 -12.72
N ARG A 231 9.84 3.36 -13.04
CA ARG A 231 8.96 3.96 -12.04
C ARG A 231 8.40 2.87 -11.11
N GLY A 232 8.40 3.14 -9.81
CA GLY A 232 7.75 2.29 -8.81
C GLY A 232 6.23 2.32 -8.95
N PRO A 233 5.54 1.17 -8.82
CA PRO A 233 4.08 1.15 -8.80
C PRO A 233 3.54 1.93 -7.61
N SER A 234 2.35 2.51 -7.76
CA SER A 234 1.71 3.34 -6.75
C SER A 234 0.21 3.12 -6.67
N VAL A 235 -0.29 3.22 -5.45
CA VAL A 235 -1.72 3.11 -5.09
C VAL A 235 -2.10 4.38 -4.35
N ALA A 236 -3.13 5.09 -4.82
CA ALA A 236 -3.75 6.19 -4.10
C ALA A 236 -5.05 5.68 -3.45
N TYR A 237 -5.30 6.08 -2.21
CA TYR A 237 -6.44 5.69 -1.39
C TYR A 237 -7.18 6.94 -0.93
N ALA A 238 -8.38 7.15 -1.43
CA ALA A 238 -9.21 8.33 -1.18
C ALA A 238 -10.60 7.89 -0.71
N LEU A 239 -10.78 7.76 0.60
CA LEU A 239 -12.04 7.36 1.22
C LEU A 239 -12.64 8.51 2.03
N ASP A 240 -13.95 8.45 2.09
CA ASP A 240 -14.82 9.42 2.75
C ASP A 240 -14.49 10.86 2.31
N THR A 241 -14.86 11.12 1.07
CA THR A 241 -14.67 12.43 0.46
C THR A 241 -15.72 12.75 -0.57
N THR A 242 -16.16 13.99 -0.63
CA THR A 242 -16.79 14.51 -1.84
C THR A 242 -15.73 14.64 -2.94
N PRO A 243 -16.11 14.69 -4.24
CA PRO A 243 -15.15 14.96 -5.30
C PRO A 243 -14.39 16.26 -5.02
N CYS A 244 -13.06 16.17 -4.96
CA CYS A 244 -12.24 17.32 -4.62
C CYS A 244 -10.90 17.30 -5.38
N ARG A 245 -10.28 18.48 -5.52
CA ARG A 245 -8.99 18.62 -6.19
C ARG A 245 -7.88 17.82 -5.51
N ALA A 246 -7.92 17.70 -4.18
CA ALA A 246 -6.93 16.94 -3.43
C ALA A 246 -6.95 15.45 -3.79
N ALA A 247 -8.13 14.85 -4.03
CA ALA A 247 -8.25 13.47 -4.50
C ALA A 247 -7.66 13.30 -5.92
N VAL A 248 -7.86 14.26 -6.82
CA VAL A 248 -7.24 14.27 -8.16
C VAL A 248 -5.72 14.36 -8.05
N GLU A 249 -5.20 15.25 -7.21
CA GLU A 249 -3.76 15.42 -7.01
C GLU A 249 -3.11 14.19 -6.38
N LEU A 250 -3.76 13.57 -5.40
CA LEU A 250 -3.31 12.32 -4.78
C LEU A 250 -3.27 11.17 -5.79
N GLY A 251 -4.30 11.06 -6.62
CA GLY A 251 -4.45 10.05 -7.67
C GLY A 251 -3.59 10.27 -8.91
N ARG A 252 -2.93 11.43 -9.07
CA ARG A 252 -2.23 11.81 -10.29
C ARG A 252 -1.23 10.76 -10.76
N GLY A 253 -1.51 10.14 -11.92
CA GLY A 253 -0.70 9.09 -12.51
C GLY A 253 -0.50 7.87 -11.60
N ALA A 254 -1.37 7.61 -10.62
CA ALA A 254 -1.35 6.40 -9.82
C ALA A 254 -1.72 5.19 -10.69
N ASP A 255 -1.09 4.05 -10.46
CA ASP A 255 -1.42 2.82 -11.19
C ASP A 255 -2.79 2.30 -10.77
N VAL A 256 -3.14 2.49 -9.49
CA VAL A 256 -4.49 2.23 -8.96
C VAL A 256 -4.92 3.43 -8.11
N LEU A 257 -6.09 3.96 -8.40
CA LEU A 257 -6.84 4.85 -7.50
C LEU A 257 -7.95 4.03 -6.83
N VAL A 258 -7.85 3.85 -5.53
CA VAL A 258 -8.92 3.32 -4.68
C VAL A 258 -9.74 4.51 -4.22
N HIS A 259 -11.01 4.55 -4.56
CA HIS A 259 -11.88 5.68 -4.23
C HIS A 259 -13.20 5.17 -3.66
N GLU A 260 -13.76 5.93 -2.71
CA GLU A 260 -15.10 5.65 -2.24
C GLU A 260 -16.13 5.77 -3.37
N SER A 261 -17.24 5.04 -3.21
CA SER A 261 -18.39 5.09 -4.09
C SER A 261 -19.64 4.69 -3.32
N THR A 262 -19.87 5.42 -2.25
CA THR A 262 -20.87 5.08 -1.22
C THR A 262 -22.29 4.98 -1.81
N TYR A 263 -22.57 5.73 -2.90
CA TYR A 263 -23.88 5.79 -3.52
C TYR A 263 -23.85 5.62 -5.03
N GLU A 264 -24.98 5.14 -5.60
CA GLU A 264 -25.29 5.21 -7.03
C GLU A 264 -25.44 6.67 -7.48
N HIS A 265 -25.18 6.98 -8.76
CA HIS A 265 -25.16 8.36 -9.26
C HIS A 265 -26.52 9.07 -9.16
N ALA A 266 -27.63 8.34 -9.24
CA ALA A 266 -28.96 8.87 -9.00
C ALA A 266 -29.15 9.48 -7.59
N ARG A 267 -28.26 9.22 -6.65
CA ARG A 267 -28.28 9.72 -5.26
C ARG A 267 -27.15 10.71 -4.96
N ALA A 268 -26.60 11.39 -5.98
CA ALA A 268 -25.47 12.30 -5.83
C ALA A 268 -25.72 13.41 -4.80
N GLU A 269 -26.91 14.02 -4.78
CA GLU A 269 -27.25 15.04 -3.79
C GLU A 269 -27.16 14.52 -2.35
N LEU A 270 -27.63 13.28 -2.12
CA LEU A 270 -27.52 12.64 -0.81
C LEU A 270 -26.06 12.31 -0.47
N ALA A 271 -25.27 11.86 -1.46
CA ALA A 271 -23.85 11.61 -1.29
C ALA A 271 -23.15 12.88 -0.79
N HIS A 272 -23.33 14.00 -1.48
CA HIS A 272 -22.73 15.28 -1.10
C HIS A 272 -23.19 15.79 0.26
N ALA A 273 -24.49 15.70 0.56
CA ALA A 273 -25.03 16.10 1.87
C ALA A 273 -24.42 15.29 3.03
N ARG A 274 -23.92 14.09 2.75
CA ARG A 274 -23.23 13.22 3.73
C ARG A 274 -21.71 13.26 3.65
N GLY A 275 -21.14 14.04 2.73
CA GLY A 275 -19.70 14.17 2.55
C GLY A 275 -19.06 13.01 1.79
N HIS A 276 -19.82 12.39 0.88
CA HIS A 276 -19.42 11.23 0.08
C HIS A 276 -19.49 11.49 -1.43
N SER A 277 -19.03 10.51 -2.20
CA SER A 277 -19.06 10.48 -3.66
C SER A 277 -19.93 9.35 -4.21
N THR A 278 -20.26 9.46 -5.49
CA THR A 278 -20.82 8.38 -6.30
C THR A 278 -19.75 7.72 -7.17
N GLY A 279 -20.02 6.52 -7.69
CA GLY A 279 -19.08 5.84 -8.59
C GLY A 279 -18.72 6.63 -9.84
N VAL A 280 -19.69 7.36 -10.42
CA VAL A 280 -19.47 8.23 -11.59
C VAL A 280 -18.53 9.39 -11.24
N GLU A 281 -18.67 9.96 -10.06
CA GLU A 281 -17.79 11.04 -9.60
C GLU A 281 -16.38 10.55 -9.29
N ALA A 282 -16.26 9.37 -8.67
CA ALA A 282 -14.97 8.70 -8.50
C ALA A 282 -14.28 8.45 -9.86
N ALA A 283 -15.04 8.06 -10.88
CA ALA A 283 -14.54 7.86 -12.24
C ALA A 283 -14.07 9.17 -12.91
N ARG A 284 -14.74 10.30 -12.64
CA ARG A 284 -14.28 11.63 -13.10
C ARG A 284 -12.96 12.01 -12.42
N VAL A 285 -12.85 11.79 -11.12
CA VAL A 285 -11.59 12.00 -10.37
C VAL A 285 -10.47 11.14 -10.95
N ALA A 286 -10.70 9.85 -11.20
CA ALA A 286 -9.72 8.95 -11.78
C ALA A 286 -9.27 9.38 -13.19
N THR A 287 -10.20 9.82 -14.02
CA THR A 287 -9.92 10.29 -15.38
C THR A 287 -9.12 11.58 -15.38
N GLU A 288 -9.49 12.56 -14.55
CA GLU A 288 -8.76 13.83 -14.40
C GLU A 288 -7.37 13.60 -13.81
N ALA A 289 -7.22 12.68 -12.88
CA ALA A 289 -5.94 12.28 -12.32
C ALA A 289 -5.04 11.51 -13.31
N GLY A 290 -5.57 10.98 -14.39
CA GLY A 290 -4.86 10.06 -15.28
C GLY A 290 -4.47 8.76 -14.56
N ALA A 291 -5.30 8.29 -13.64
CA ALA A 291 -5.07 7.05 -12.91
C ALA A 291 -5.21 5.83 -13.84
N GLY A 292 -4.44 4.77 -13.57
CA GLY A 292 -4.44 3.57 -14.38
C GLY A 292 -5.73 2.76 -14.25
N THR A 293 -6.04 2.31 -13.05
CA THR A 293 -7.25 1.55 -12.70
C THR A 293 -7.97 2.24 -11.56
N LEU A 294 -9.28 2.36 -11.64
CA LEU A 294 -10.13 2.79 -10.55
C LEU A 294 -10.69 1.56 -9.83
N LEU A 295 -10.37 1.42 -8.55
CA LEU A 295 -10.94 0.42 -7.64
C LEU A 295 -11.99 1.11 -6.77
N LEU A 296 -13.26 0.87 -7.01
CA LEU A 296 -14.36 1.40 -6.23
C LEU A 296 -14.57 0.56 -4.97
N THR A 297 -14.77 1.23 -3.84
CA THR A 297 -14.99 0.59 -2.54
C THR A 297 -15.90 1.45 -1.66
N HIS A 298 -16.06 1.10 -0.39
CA HIS A 298 -16.87 1.85 0.57
C HIS A 298 -18.33 1.97 0.12
N PHE A 299 -18.91 0.84 -0.26
CA PHE A 299 -20.29 0.79 -0.72
C PHE A 299 -21.27 0.84 0.46
N SER A 300 -22.30 1.67 0.38
CA SER A 300 -23.41 1.59 1.33
C SER A 300 -23.98 0.16 1.36
N PRO A 301 -24.41 -0.36 2.51
CA PRO A 301 -24.90 -1.73 2.65
C PRO A 301 -26.02 -2.14 1.67
N SER A 302 -26.80 -1.17 1.21
CA SER A 302 -27.91 -1.38 0.26
C SER A 302 -27.50 -1.22 -1.21
N VAL A 303 -26.23 -0.93 -1.50
CA VAL A 303 -25.73 -0.64 -2.84
C VAL A 303 -25.09 -1.86 -3.46
N ASP A 304 -25.40 -2.16 -4.70
CA ASP A 304 -24.71 -3.16 -5.51
C ASP A 304 -23.44 -2.52 -6.11
N GLY A 305 -22.26 -3.01 -5.70
CA GLY A 305 -20.98 -2.49 -6.15
C GLY A 305 -20.74 -2.64 -7.65
N GLU A 306 -21.20 -3.74 -8.28
CA GLU A 306 -21.06 -3.92 -9.72
C GLU A 306 -21.93 -2.95 -10.51
N ARG A 307 -23.13 -2.68 -10.04
CA ARG A 307 -23.98 -1.66 -10.66
C ARG A 307 -23.34 -0.27 -10.63
N VAL A 308 -22.74 0.10 -9.50
CA VAL A 308 -21.97 1.36 -9.38
C VAL A 308 -20.76 1.37 -10.31
N ALA A 309 -20.08 0.24 -10.45
CA ALA A 309 -18.96 0.12 -11.36
C ALA A 309 -19.40 0.21 -12.84
N ASP A 310 -20.56 -0.34 -13.21
CA ASP A 310 -21.11 -0.18 -14.56
C ASP A 310 -21.42 1.28 -14.89
N GLU A 311 -22.00 2.04 -13.96
CA GLU A 311 -22.18 3.48 -14.10
C GLU A 311 -20.83 4.20 -14.31
N ALA A 312 -19.80 3.86 -13.51
CA ALA A 312 -18.49 4.46 -13.56
C ALA A 312 -17.70 4.14 -14.85
N ARG A 313 -17.90 2.94 -15.42
CA ARG A 313 -17.26 2.50 -16.70
C ARG A 313 -17.66 3.38 -17.89
N THR A 314 -18.76 4.13 -17.81
CA THR A 314 -19.14 5.12 -18.83
C THR A 314 -18.18 6.33 -18.88
N VAL A 315 -17.39 6.54 -17.82
CA VAL A 315 -16.50 7.71 -17.66
C VAL A 315 -15.00 7.31 -17.64
N HIS A 316 -14.68 6.19 -16.98
CA HIS A 316 -13.30 5.70 -16.88
C HIS A 316 -13.20 4.27 -17.43
N PRO A 317 -12.20 3.96 -18.31
CA PRO A 317 -12.19 2.69 -19.05
C PRO A 317 -11.88 1.46 -18.19
N ARG A 318 -11.15 1.63 -17.08
CA ARG A 318 -10.72 0.53 -16.22
C ARG A 318 -11.26 0.71 -14.81
N VAL A 319 -12.46 0.19 -14.57
CA VAL A 319 -13.14 0.23 -13.26
C VAL A 319 -13.37 -1.18 -12.74
N VAL A 320 -13.04 -1.38 -11.48
CA VAL A 320 -13.25 -2.62 -10.73
C VAL A 320 -14.06 -2.31 -9.47
N ALA A 321 -15.13 -3.04 -9.23
CA ALA A 321 -15.79 -3.04 -7.92
C ALA A 321 -14.98 -3.90 -6.95
N ALA A 322 -14.57 -3.33 -5.82
CA ALA A 322 -13.86 -4.08 -4.79
C ALA A 322 -14.77 -5.13 -4.16
N ALA A 323 -14.23 -6.32 -3.96
CA ALA A 323 -14.83 -7.35 -3.13
C ALA A 323 -13.83 -7.75 -2.03
N ASP A 324 -14.32 -8.07 -0.84
CA ASP A 324 -13.49 -8.46 0.28
C ASP A 324 -12.61 -9.65 -0.10
N LEU A 325 -11.31 -9.56 0.22
CA LEU A 325 -10.26 -10.53 -0.03
C LEU A 325 -9.88 -10.74 -1.51
N ALA A 326 -10.59 -10.12 -2.46
CA ALA A 326 -10.25 -10.20 -3.89
C ALA A 326 -9.14 -9.21 -4.23
N GLY A 327 -7.90 -9.67 -4.17
CA GLY A 327 -6.72 -8.84 -4.45
C GLY A 327 -6.50 -8.59 -5.94
N ILE A 328 -5.98 -7.41 -6.28
CA ILE A 328 -5.52 -7.07 -7.63
C ILE A 328 -4.02 -6.80 -7.63
N GLU A 329 -3.35 -7.26 -8.69
CA GLU A 329 -1.92 -6.97 -8.92
C GLU A 329 -1.76 -5.59 -9.57
N VAL A 330 -0.77 -4.82 -9.08
CA VAL A 330 -0.45 -3.48 -9.55
C VAL A 330 0.94 -3.49 -10.15
N SER A 331 1.03 -3.21 -11.42
CA SER A 331 2.30 -3.04 -12.14
C SER A 331 2.38 -1.60 -12.64
N PRO A 332 3.59 -1.03 -12.74
CA PRO A 332 3.76 0.29 -13.37
C PRO A 332 3.21 0.28 -14.80
N GLY A 333 2.42 1.29 -15.14
CA GLY A 333 1.93 1.50 -16.50
C GLY A 333 3.01 2.01 -17.44
#